data_e75957c798f45d999272a11a277ea587
#
_entry.id   e75957c798f45d999272a11a277ea587
#
_cell.length_a   1.000
_cell.length_b   1.000
_cell.length_c   1.000
_cell.angle_alpha   90.00
_cell.angle_beta   90.00
_cell.angle_gamma   90.00
#
_symmetry.space_group_name_H-M   'P 1'
#
loop_
_entity.id
_entity.type
_entity.pdbx_description
1 polymer ?
#
loop_
_entity_poly.entity_id
_entity_poly.type
_entity_poly.pdbx_seq_one_letter_code
_entity_poly.pdbx_strand_id
1 'polypeptide(L)'
;EVPISQPALKGNEIKYVMECLETNWISSQGKFVNRFESELSKYVNAKATVAVSNGTVAIQLALSVLGVSDGDEVIIPSLTFGATANAVMAVGAKPCFVDVCRDTLNLDINKTLAAINPNTKAIIAVDLYGVPFQMEHLREKLSHRKDILLIQDCAESLGAYNNGKHTGSYADACTFSFFANKIITAGEGGAVCFFKDGYIDKAKVMRDHGMDPN
;
A
#
# COMPACT_ATOMS: atom_id res chain seq x y z
N GLU A 1 -5.08 -29.55 15.38
CA GLU A 1 -4.35 -28.71 14.37
C GLU A 1 -4.40 -27.26 14.79
N VAL A 2 -3.30 -26.54 14.65
CA VAL A 2 -3.23 -25.10 14.89
C VAL A 2 -3.26 -24.43 13.51
N PRO A 3 -4.28 -23.60 13.19
CA PRO A 3 -4.33 -22.91 11.92
C PRO A 3 -3.24 -21.83 11.84
N ILE A 4 -2.67 -21.62 10.66
CA ILE A 4 -1.66 -20.56 10.42
C ILE A 4 -2.29 -19.18 10.62
N SER A 5 -3.55 -19.01 10.24
CA SER A 5 -4.32 -17.78 10.40
C SER A 5 -5.80 -18.12 10.58
N GLN A 6 -6.44 -17.41 11.51
CA GLN A 6 -7.88 -17.50 11.72
C GLN A 6 -8.43 -16.11 12.06
N PRO A 7 -9.39 -15.58 11.28
CA PRO A 7 -10.03 -14.30 11.58
C PRO A 7 -10.71 -14.31 12.96
N ALA A 8 -10.53 -13.27 13.73
CA ALA A 8 -11.16 -13.08 15.03
C ALA A 8 -12.32 -12.09 14.92
N LEU A 9 -13.51 -12.59 14.59
CA LEU A 9 -14.73 -11.79 14.44
C LEU A 9 -15.49 -11.67 15.78
N LYS A 10 -14.88 -10.95 16.73
CA LYS A 10 -15.40 -10.81 18.10
C LYS A 10 -15.73 -9.36 18.49
N GLY A 11 -15.68 -8.44 17.55
CA GLY A 11 -15.92 -7.01 17.73
C GLY A 11 -17.33 -6.59 17.27
N ASN A 12 -17.39 -5.52 16.52
CA ASN A 12 -18.63 -4.91 16.02
C ASN A 12 -18.99 -5.35 14.60
N GLU A 13 -18.35 -6.38 14.04
CA GLU A 13 -18.45 -6.77 12.64
C GLU A 13 -19.91 -7.05 12.26
N ILE A 14 -20.59 -7.90 13.04
CA ILE A 14 -22.01 -8.24 12.80
C ILE A 14 -22.88 -6.99 12.87
N LYS A 15 -22.68 -6.13 13.88
CA LYS A 15 -23.45 -4.90 14.04
C LYS A 15 -23.33 -3.99 12.83
N TYR A 16 -22.11 -3.76 12.33
CA TYR A 16 -21.87 -2.86 11.18
C TYR A 16 -22.37 -3.45 9.87
N VAL A 17 -22.21 -4.76 9.66
CA VAL A 17 -22.76 -5.45 8.49
C VAL A 17 -24.29 -5.39 8.49
N MET A 18 -24.93 -5.70 9.63
CA MET A 18 -26.40 -5.61 9.77
C MET A 18 -26.90 -4.21 9.48
N GLU A 19 -26.23 -3.18 9.99
CA GLU A 19 -26.59 -1.79 9.72
C GLU A 19 -26.52 -1.46 8.22
N CYS A 20 -25.54 -1.96 7.49
CA CYS A 20 -25.48 -1.78 6.03
C CYS A 20 -26.68 -2.43 5.33
N LEU A 21 -27.05 -3.64 5.76
CA LEU A 21 -28.19 -4.38 5.19
C LEU A 21 -29.53 -3.69 5.51
N GLU A 22 -29.74 -3.29 6.76
CA GLU A 22 -30.97 -2.63 7.23
C GLU A 22 -31.20 -1.25 6.56
N THR A 23 -30.10 -0.54 6.25
CA THR A 23 -30.16 0.76 5.58
C THR A 23 -30.06 0.67 4.07
N ASN A 24 -29.98 -0.54 3.50
CA ASN A 24 -29.74 -0.81 2.07
C ASN A 24 -28.48 -0.12 1.50
N TRP A 25 -27.50 0.16 2.34
CA TRP A 25 -26.27 0.83 1.93
C TRP A 25 -25.15 -0.17 1.69
N ILE A 26 -25.23 -0.85 0.55
CA ILE A 26 -24.25 -1.84 0.09
C ILE A 26 -23.57 -1.32 -1.18
N SER A 27 -22.53 -0.48 -1.00
CA SER A 27 -21.86 0.20 -2.11
C SER A 27 -20.38 0.40 -1.80
N SER A 28 -19.61 0.73 -2.85
CA SER A 28 -18.22 1.25 -2.76
C SER A 28 -18.15 2.64 -2.10
N GLN A 29 -19.29 3.27 -1.88
CA GLN A 29 -19.45 4.55 -1.19
C GLN A 29 -20.28 4.35 0.08
N GLY A 30 -20.21 5.29 1.01
CA GLY A 30 -21.04 5.28 2.19
C GLY A 30 -20.28 5.60 3.47
N LYS A 31 -21.05 5.71 4.57
CA LYS A 31 -20.50 6.18 5.85
C LYS A 31 -19.35 5.30 6.40
N PHE A 32 -19.42 4.00 6.19
CA PHE A 32 -18.38 3.08 6.69
C PHE A 32 -17.09 3.18 5.88
N VAL A 33 -17.18 3.41 4.56
CA VAL A 33 -16.00 3.66 3.73
C VAL A 33 -15.31 4.95 4.19
N ASN A 34 -16.06 6.03 4.30
CA ASN A 34 -15.53 7.34 4.73
C ASN A 34 -14.93 7.27 6.16
N ARG A 35 -15.62 6.56 7.08
CA ARG A 35 -15.13 6.36 8.44
C ARG A 35 -13.84 5.54 8.44
N PHE A 36 -13.79 4.44 7.69
CA PHE A 36 -12.60 3.60 7.57
C PHE A 36 -11.41 4.40 7.04
N GLU A 37 -11.58 5.14 5.95
CA GLU A 37 -10.54 6.00 5.37
C GLU A 37 -10.03 7.03 6.39
N SER A 38 -10.93 7.67 7.13
CA SER A 38 -10.59 8.64 8.17
C SER A 38 -9.83 8.00 9.35
N GLU A 39 -10.33 6.87 9.86
CA GLU A 39 -9.71 6.18 11.01
C GLU A 39 -8.33 5.59 10.65
N LEU A 40 -8.19 5.00 9.45
CA LEU A 40 -6.91 4.49 8.99
C LEU A 40 -5.90 5.63 8.76
N SER A 41 -6.32 6.76 8.16
CA SER A 41 -5.46 7.94 8.02
C SER A 41 -4.91 8.41 9.36
N LYS A 42 -5.78 8.50 10.39
CA LYS A 42 -5.36 8.88 11.75
C LYS A 42 -4.39 7.85 12.35
N TYR A 43 -4.70 6.56 12.19
CA TYR A 43 -3.93 5.47 12.78
C TYR A 43 -2.48 5.43 12.24
N VAL A 44 -2.30 5.61 10.93
CA VAL A 44 -0.98 5.60 10.29
C VAL A 44 -0.35 7.00 10.16
N ASN A 45 -1.05 8.03 10.65
CA ASN A 45 -0.66 9.45 10.52
C ASN A 45 -0.45 9.89 9.05
N ALA A 46 -1.32 9.42 8.16
CA ALA A 46 -1.35 9.82 6.75
C ALA A 46 -2.22 11.07 6.54
N LYS A 47 -1.96 11.81 5.46
CA LYS A 47 -2.79 12.94 5.04
C LYS A 47 -4.14 12.49 4.50
N ALA A 48 -4.12 11.39 3.78
CA ALA A 48 -5.32 10.83 3.18
C ALA A 48 -5.19 9.32 2.95
N THR A 49 -6.32 8.65 2.99
CA THR A 49 -6.48 7.22 2.67
C THR A 49 -7.59 7.05 1.65
N VAL A 50 -7.41 6.12 0.74
CA VAL A 50 -8.44 5.66 -0.21
C VAL A 50 -8.59 4.15 -0.10
N ALA A 51 -9.79 3.69 0.24
CA ALA A 51 -10.16 2.28 0.29
C ALA A 51 -10.36 1.72 -1.13
N VAL A 52 -9.91 0.49 -1.34
CA VAL A 52 -10.01 -0.24 -2.61
C VAL A 52 -10.35 -1.72 -2.37
N SER A 53 -10.61 -2.47 -3.42
CA SER A 53 -11.08 -3.85 -3.33
C SER A 53 -10.07 -4.87 -2.79
N ASN A 54 -8.77 -4.63 -2.94
CA ASN A 54 -7.70 -5.49 -2.40
C ASN A 54 -6.33 -4.80 -2.42
N GLY A 55 -5.32 -5.44 -1.82
CA GLY A 55 -3.96 -4.91 -1.74
C GLY A 55 -3.28 -4.74 -3.11
N THR A 56 -3.56 -5.60 -4.08
CA THR A 56 -2.99 -5.48 -5.44
C THR A 56 -3.47 -4.21 -6.13
N VAL A 57 -4.78 -3.92 -6.03
CA VAL A 57 -5.38 -2.70 -6.56
C VAL A 57 -4.88 -1.47 -5.80
N ALA A 58 -4.58 -1.60 -4.50
CA ALA A 58 -3.97 -0.52 -3.73
C ALA A 58 -2.59 -0.12 -4.28
N ILE A 59 -1.73 -1.11 -4.60
CA ILE A 59 -0.42 -0.86 -5.22
C ILE A 59 -0.59 -0.23 -6.61
N GLN A 60 -1.50 -0.78 -7.42
CA GLN A 60 -1.80 -0.26 -8.76
C GLN A 60 -2.28 1.20 -8.71
N LEU A 61 -3.21 1.52 -7.79
CA LEU A 61 -3.69 2.88 -7.60
C LEU A 61 -2.57 3.81 -7.15
N ALA A 62 -1.73 3.39 -6.19
CA ALA A 62 -0.58 4.17 -5.74
C ALA A 62 0.35 4.54 -6.90
N LEU A 63 0.75 3.54 -7.72
CA LEU A 63 1.59 3.74 -8.89
C LEU A 63 0.97 4.74 -9.89
N SER A 64 -0.30 4.53 -10.23
CA SER A 64 -1.02 5.37 -11.20
C SER A 64 -1.18 6.82 -10.72
N VAL A 65 -1.54 7.00 -9.43
CA VAL A 65 -1.69 8.33 -8.82
C VAL A 65 -0.36 9.08 -8.79
N LEU A 66 0.72 8.38 -8.48
CA LEU A 66 2.08 8.92 -8.45
C LEU A 66 2.67 9.15 -9.86
N GLY A 67 1.96 8.72 -10.92
CA GLY A 67 2.33 9.00 -12.32
C GLY A 67 3.31 7.99 -12.91
N VAL A 68 3.36 6.78 -12.39
CA VAL A 68 4.07 5.66 -13.03
C VAL A 68 3.24 5.15 -14.20
N SER A 69 3.89 4.92 -15.34
CA SER A 69 3.23 4.57 -16.61
C SER A 69 4.13 3.72 -17.52
N ASP A 70 3.66 3.49 -18.75
CA ASP A 70 4.43 2.80 -19.79
C ASP A 70 5.78 3.50 -20.04
N GLY A 71 6.82 2.68 -20.20
CA GLY A 71 8.22 3.14 -20.36
C GLY A 71 8.98 3.34 -19.04
N ASP A 72 8.29 3.45 -17.91
CA ASP A 72 8.92 3.54 -16.59
C ASP A 72 9.39 2.17 -16.08
N GLU A 73 10.41 2.18 -15.23
CA GLU A 73 10.90 1.01 -14.52
C GLU A 73 10.67 1.17 -13.01
N VAL A 74 10.16 0.11 -12.38
CA VAL A 74 9.90 0.07 -10.93
C VAL A 74 10.75 -1.01 -10.29
N ILE A 75 11.62 -0.64 -9.37
CA ILE A 75 12.41 -1.59 -8.59
C ILE A 75 11.52 -2.23 -7.54
N ILE A 76 11.56 -3.57 -7.46
CA ILE A 76 10.80 -4.39 -6.50
C ILE A 76 11.66 -5.51 -5.93
N PRO A 77 11.38 -6.04 -4.73
CA PRO A 77 12.09 -7.19 -4.20
C PRO A 77 11.82 -8.46 -5.02
N SER A 78 12.83 -9.31 -5.16
CA SER A 78 12.68 -10.63 -5.81
C SER A 78 11.90 -11.63 -4.95
N LEU A 79 11.82 -11.40 -3.65
CA LEU A 79 11.01 -12.17 -2.70
C LEU A 79 9.83 -11.30 -2.24
N THR A 80 8.65 -11.56 -2.80
CA THR A 80 7.40 -10.89 -2.48
C THR A 80 6.22 -11.70 -2.98
N PHE A 81 5.02 -11.36 -2.55
CA PHE A 81 3.80 -11.87 -3.17
C PHE A 81 3.66 -11.33 -4.60
N GLY A 82 3.14 -12.15 -5.52
CA GLY A 82 3.02 -11.77 -6.95
C GLY A 82 2.27 -10.47 -7.23
N ALA A 83 1.47 -9.98 -6.28
CA ALA A 83 0.75 -8.72 -6.36
C ALA A 83 1.66 -7.53 -6.72
N THR A 84 2.85 -7.47 -6.13
CA THR A 84 3.79 -6.36 -6.35
C THR A 84 4.20 -6.25 -7.83
N ALA A 85 4.63 -7.36 -8.43
CA ALA A 85 5.00 -7.39 -9.85
C ALA A 85 3.79 -7.17 -10.77
N ASN A 86 2.66 -7.83 -10.47
CA ASN A 86 1.44 -7.72 -11.25
C ASN A 86 0.91 -6.28 -11.28
N ALA A 87 0.96 -5.56 -10.16
CA ALA A 87 0.52 -4.17 -10.10
C ALA A 87 1.41 -3.24 -10.94
N VAL A 88 2.73 -3.47 -10.96
CA VAL A 88 3.66 -2.72 -11.83
C VAL A 88 3.34 -2.97 -13.31
N MET A 89 3.15 -4.23 -13.68
CA MET A 89 2.80 -4.58 -15.07
C MET A 89 1.43 -4.03 -15.48
N ALA A 90 0.47 -3.99 -14.56
CA ALA A 90 -0.88 -3.50 -14.82
C ALA A 90 -0.94 -1.99 -15.14
N VAL A 91 0.04 -1.20 -14.70
CA VAL A 91 0.17 0.23 -15.07
C VAL A 91 1.05 0.45 -16.31
N GLY A 92 1.47 -0.63 -16.99
CA GLY A 92 2.33 -0.58 -18.18
C GLY A 92 3.82 -0.46 -17.88
N ALA A 93 4.22 -0.34 -16.61
CA ALA A 93 5.61 -0.21 -16.23
C ALA A 93 6.34 -1.57 -16.18
N LYS A 94 7.67 -1.54 -16.19
CA LYS A 94 8.51 -2.73 -16.16
C LYS A 94 9.03 -2.99 -14.74
N PRO A 95 8.76 -4.16 -14.13
CA PRO A 95 9.36 -4.53 -12.85
C PRO A 95 10.85 -4.84 -13.00
N CYS A 96 11.69 -4.24 -12.16
CA CYS A 96 13.10 -4.54 -12.00
C CYS A 96 13.31 -5.27 -10.67
N PHE A 97 13.62 -6.55 -10.73
CA PHE A 97 13.78 -7.38 -9.54
C PHE A 97 15.16 -7.18 -8.91
N VAL A 98 15.17 -6.85 -7.62
CA VAL A 98 16.37 -6.72 -6.81
C VAL A 98 16.32 -7.71 -5.65
N ASP A 99 17.45 -8.31 -5.35
CA ASP A 99 17.56 -9.31 -4.29
C ASP A 99 17.32 -8.71 -2.90
N VAL A 100 17.02 -9.57 -1.94
CA VAL A 100 16.72 -9.21 -0.55
C VAL A 100 17.89 -9.47 0.39
N CYS A 101 17.88 -8.79 1.53
CA CYS A 101 18.77 -9.09 2.65
C CYS A 101 18.43 -10.45 3.25
N ARG A 102 19.42 -11.30 3.53
CA ARG A 102 19.21 -12.62 4.12
C ARG A 102 18.61 -12.58 5.53
N ASP A 103 18.95 -11.55 6.30
CA ASP A 103 18.56 -11.47 7.71
C ASP A 103 17.13 -10.93 7.89
N THR A 104 16.71 -10.02 7.01
CA THR A 104 15.40 -9.34 7.13
C THR A 104 14.38 -9.78 6.10
N LEU A 105 14.83 -10.41 5.01
CA LEU A 105 14.06 -10.73 3.81
C LEU A 105 13.45 -9.48 3.12
N ASN A 106 13.84 -8.30 3.55
CA ASN A 106 13.47 -7.04 2.93
C ASN A 106 14.43 -6.69 1.79
N LEU A 107 14.00 -5.79 0.92
CA LEU A 107 14.77 -5.26 -0.22
C LEU A 107 16.19 -4.83 0.23
N ASP A 108 17.23 -5.28 -0.48
CA ASP A 108 18.62 -4.88 -0.19
C ASP A 108 18.86 -3.46 -0.71
N ILE A 109 19.11 -2.52 0.21
CA ILE A 109 19.30 -1.10 -0.13
C ILE A 109 20.51 -0.89 -1.05
N ASN A 110 21.64 -1.56 -0.84
CA ASN A 110 22.82 -1.37 -1.66
C ASN A 110 22.61 -1.88 -3.09
N LYS A 111 21.99 -3.05 -3.22
CA LYS A 111 21.61 -3.61 -4.53
C LYS A 111 20.55 -2.74 -5.21
N THR A 112 19.60 -2.18 -4.45
CA THR A 112 18.59 -1.24 -4.95
C THR A 112 19.26 -0.01 -5.55
N LEU A 113 20.17 0.63 -4.81
CA LEU A 113 20.88 1.82 -5.30
C LEU A 113 21.71 1.53 -6.56
N ALA A 114 22.32 0.33 -6.64
CA ALA A 114 23.10 -0.09 -7.81
C ALA A 114 22.23 -0.41 -9.04
N ALA A 115 20.95 -0.76 -8.84
CA ALA A 115 20.01 -1.07 -9.93
C ALA A 115 19.35 0.19 -10.53
N ILE A 116 19.46 1.36 -9.89
CA ILE A 116 18.87 2.60 -10.37
C ILE A 116 19.48 3.01 -11.71
N ASN A 117 18.63 3.30 -12.66
CA ASN A 117 18.99 3.76 -14.01
C ASN A 117 18.09 4.95 -14.44
N PRO A 118 18.30 5.54 -15.62
CA PRO A 118 17.50 6.69 -16.07
C PRO A 118 15.99 6.45 -16.17
N ASN A 119 15.55 5.20 -16.36
CA ASN A 119 14.13 4.84 -16.47
C ASN A 119 13.49 4.52 -15.10
N THR A 120 14.29 4.44 -14.03
CA THR A 120 13.78 4.14 -12.70
C THR A 120 12.89 5.27 -12.19
N LYS A 121 11.59 5.01 -12.12
CA LYS A 121 10.56 5.96 -11.68
C LYS A 121 10.15 5.76 -10.23
N ALA A 122 10.09 4.50 -9.77
CA ALA A 122 9.67 4.19 -8.42
C ALA A 122 10.44 2.99 -7.84
N ILE A 123 10.40 2.89 -6.52
CA ILE A 123 10.87 1.73 -5.76
C ILE A 123 9.73 1.30 -4.85
N ILE A 124 9.36 0.02 -4.90
CA ILE A 124 8.42 -0.59 -3.95
C ILE A 124 9.21 -1.44 -2.98
N ALA A 125 9.20 -1.09 -1.71
CA ALA A 125 9.67 -1.96 -0.64
C ALA A 125 8.47 -2.69 -0.01
N VAL A 126 8.69 -3.93 0.39
CA VAL A 126 7.64 -4.79 0.98
C VAL A 126 8.06 -5.18 2.39
N ASP A 127 7.18 -4.96 3.35
CA ASP A 127 7.37 -5.36 4.75
C ASP A 127 6.99 -6.83 4.94
N LEU A 128 7.78 -7.71 4.32
CA LEU A 128 7.47 -9.13 4.28
C LEU A 128 7.44 -9.72 5.70
N TYR A 129 6.40 -10.52 5.99
CA TYR A 129 6.16 -11.14 7.31
C TYR A 129 6.10 -10.15 8.48
N GLY A 130 5.75 -8.89 8.20
CA GLY A 130 5.59 -7.86 9.22
C GLY A 130 6.89 -7.22 9.70
N VAL A 131 8.01 -7.47 9.03
CA VAL A 131 9.31 -6.82 9.32
C VAL A 131 9.37 -5.48 8.58
N PRO A 132 9.35 -4.32 9.27
CA PRO A 132 9.36 -3.03 8.62
C PRO A 132 10.65 -2.79 7.83
N PHE A 133 10.50 -2.38 6.56
CA PHE A 133 11.63 -1.94 5.75
C PHE A 133 12.16 -0.59 6.24
N GLN A 134 13.47 -0.39 6.15
CA GLN A 134 14.14 0.86 6.56
C GLN A 134 13.97 1.97 5.51
N MET A 135 12.71 2.38 5.27
CA MET A 135 12.36 3.36 4.24
C MET A 135 13.00 4.74 4.48
N GLU A 136 13.16 5.16 5.75
CA GLU A 136 13.86 6.40 6.11
C GLU A 136 15.30 6.39 5.58
N HIS A 137 16.03 5.31 5.81
CA HIS A 137 17.41 5.18 5.36
C HIS A 137 17.52 5.19 3.82
N LEU A 138 16.59 4.52 3.13
CA LEU A 138 16.53 4.59 1.66
C LEU A 138 16.25 6.02 1.18
N ARG A 139 15.32 6.73 1.83
CA ARG A 139 14.98 8.12 1.52
C ARG A 139 16.20 9.04 1.68
N GLU A 140 16.98 8.88 2.74
CA GLU A 140 18.21 9.63 2.97
C GLU A 140 19.24 9.39 1.86
N LYS A 141 19.48 8.12 1.49
CA LYS A 141 20.37 7.76 0.39
C LYS A 141 19.95 8.35 -0.95
N LEU A 142 18.66 8.52 -1.16
CA LEU A 142 18.05 9.11 -2.37
C LEU A 142 17.78 10.61 -2.24
N SER A 143 18.38 11.31 -1.28
CA SER A 143 18.17 12.76 -1.07
C SER A 143 18.44 13.62 -2.31
N HIS A 144 19.34 13.17 -3.18
CA HIS A 144 19.68 13.80 -4.47
C HIS A 144 18.81 13.33 -5.66
N ARG A 145 17.98 12.29 -5.49
CA ARG A 145 17.09 11.70 -6.50
C ARG A 145 15.62 11.79 -6.02
N LYS A 146 15.16 13.03 -5.82
CA LYS A 146 13.76 13.32 -5.41
C LYS A 146 12.72 12.98 -6.48
N ASP A 147 13.16 12.70 -7.69
CA ASP A 147 12.37 12.22 -8.82
C ASP A 147 11.94 10.76 -8.67
N ILE A 148 12.65 9.96 -7.85
CA ILE A 148 12.29 8.57 -7.59
C ILE A 148 11.25 8.50 -6.46
N LEU A 149 10.11 7.89 -6.78
CA LEU A 149 8.98 7.72 -5.87
C LEU A 149 9.19 6.48 -5.00
N LEU A 150 8.83 6.58 -3.71
CA LEU A 150 8.95 5.48 -2.77
C LEU A 150 7.56 5.01 -2.34
N ILE A 151 7.28 3.74 -2.55
CA ILE A 151 6.04 3.08 -2.13
C ILE A 151 6.42 1.98 -1.14
N GLN A 152 5.68 1.87 -0.05
CA GLN A 152 5.86 0.79 0.92
C GLN A 152 4.62 -0.09 0.95
N ASP A 153 4.78 -1.34 0.57
CA ASP A 153 3.73 -2.35 0.69
C ASP A 153 3.72 -2.89 2.13
N CYS A 154 2.72 -2.44 2.87
CA CYS A 154 2.49 -2.75 4.27
C CYS A 154 1.38 -3.80 4.45
N ALA A 155 1.13 -4.64 3.43
CA ALA A 155 0.07 -5.66 3.47
C ALA A 155 0.21 -6.66 4.63
N GLU A 156 1.39 -6.76 5.24
CA GLU A 156 1.67 -7.68 6.35
C GLU A 156 2.19 -6.95 7.61
N SER A 157 2.21 -5.60 7.62
CA SER A 157 2.86 -4.83 8.68
C SER A 157 1.99 -3.74 9.32
N LEU A 158 0.66 -3.82 9.15
CA LEU A 158 -0.25 -2.87 9.82
C LEU A 158 -0.02 -2.91 11.33
N GLY A 159 0.29 -1.76 11.93
CA GLY A 159 0.62 -1.66 13.36
C GLY A 159 2.09 -1.89 13.70
N ALA A 160 2.95 -2.16 12.72
CA ALA A 160 4.39 -2.20 12.91
C ALA A 160 4.98 -0.77 12.89
N TYR A 161 6.04 -0.57 13.65
CA TYR A 161 6.70 0.73 13.81
C TYR A 161 8.18 0.61 13.51
N ASN A 162 8.73 1.65 12.90
CA ASN A 162 10.17 1.85 12.72
C ASN A 162 10.54 3.26 13.20
N ASN A 163 11.54 3.36 14.08
CA ASN A 163 11.98 4.64 14.68
C ASN A 163 10.82 5.49 15.24
N GLY A 164 9.86 4.85 15.93
CA GLY A 164 8.74 5.52 16.58
C GLY A 164 7.63 6.01 15.64
N LYS A 165 7.72 5.75 14.32
CA LYS A 165 6.68 6.02 13.34
C LYS A 165 6.09 4.72 12.80
N HIS A 166 4.79 4.76 12.47
CA HIS A 166 4.15 3.65 11.79
C HIS A 166 4.87 3.38 10.45
N THR A 167 5.01 2.10 10.11
CA THR A 167 5.57 1.70 8.82
C THR A 167 4.82 2.38 7.66
N GLY A 168 5.50 2.68 6.58
CA GLY A 168 4.94 3.45 5.46
C GLY A 168 5.10 4.96 5.57
N SER A 169 5.31 5.53 6.79
CA SER A 169 5.34 6.99 7.01
C SER A 169 6.45 7.74 6.28
N TYR A 170 7.48 7.07 5.86
CA TYR A 170 8.61 7.66 5.12
C TYR A 170 8.49 7.51 3.60
N ALA A 171 7.45 6.83 3.12
CA ALA A 171 7.15 6.66 1.70
C ALA A 171 6.34 7.84 1.12
N ASP A 172 6.18 7.91 -0.18
CA ASP A 172 5.24 8.82 -0.84
C ASP A 172 3.81 8.27 -0.74
N ALA A 173 3.69 6.93 -0.79
CA ALA A 173 2.47 6.20 -0.50
C ALA A 173 2.78 4.88 0.21
N CYS A 174 1.85 4.39 1.03
CA CYS A 174 1.87 3.02 1.50
C CYS A 174 0.55 2.32 1.20
N THR A 175 0.62 0.98 1.09
CA THR A 175 -0.53 0.15 0.74
C THR A 175 -0.79 -0.90 1.80
N PHE A 176 -2.06 -1.23 2.00
CA PHE A 176 -2.52 -2.25 2.94
C PHE A 176 -3.43 -3.26 2.25
N SER A 177 -3.46 -4.46 2.78
CA SER A 177 -4.38 -5.52 2.39
C SER A 177 -5.21 -5.94 3.60
N PHE A 178 -6.49 -6.17 3.38
CA PHE A 178 -7.44 -6.69 4.37
C PHE A 178 -8.02 -8.03 3.92
N PHE A 179 -7.22 -8.80 3.19
CA PHE A 179 -7.55 -10.17 2.81
C PHE A 179 -7.70 -11.06 4.06
N ALA A 180 -8.36 -12.20 3.91
CA ALA A 180 -8.76 -13.06 5.01
C ALA A 180 -7.65 -13.44 6.01
N ASN A 181 -6.40 -13.56 5.57
CA ASN A 181 -5.25 -13.95 6.40
C ASN A 181 -4.40 -12.79 6.92
N LYS A 182 -4.80 -11.54 6.69
CA LYS A 182 -4.03 -10.37 7.12
C LYS A 182 -4.28 -10.03 8.59
N ILE A 183 -3.47 -9.12 9.16
CA ILE A 183 -3.50 -8.71 10.58
C ILE A 183 -4.90 -8.30 11.03
N ILE A 184 -5.61 -7.53 10.19
CA ILE A 184 -7.06 -7.34 10.27
C ILE A 184 -7.65 -7.65 8.90
N THR A 185 -8.90 -8.12 8.88
CA THR A 185 -9.54 -8.56 7.65
C THR A 185 -10.94 -7.99 7.47
N ALA A 186 -11.30 -7.77 6.21
CA ALA A 186 -12.66 -7.53 5.73
C ALA A 186 -13.14 -8.64 4.77
N GLY A 187 -12.43 -9.79 4.74
CA GLY A 187 -12.60 -10.85 3.75
C GLY A 187 -11.82 -10.53 2.48
N GLU A 188 -12.14 -9.46 1.82
CA GLU A 188 -11.37 -8.75 0.80
C GLU A 188 -11.28 -7.27 1.19
N GLY A 189 -10.33 -6.57 0.64
CA GLY A 189 -10.15 -5.14 0.88
C GLY A 189 -8.68 -4.72 0.78
N GLY A 190 -8.48 -3.45 0.52
CA GLY A 190 -7.19 -2.80 0.52
C GLY A 190 -7.33 -1.30 0.79
N ALA A 191 -6.21 -0.66 1.00
CA ALA A 191 -6.16 0.80 1.08
C ALA A 191 -4.82 1.33 0.59
N VAL A 192 -4.84 2.53 0.04
CA VAL A 192 -3.63 3.32 -0.19
C VAL A 192 -3.67 4.57 0.67
N CYS A 193 -2.56 4.85 1.35
CA CYS A 193 -2.38 6.04 2.17
C CYS A 193 -1.31 6.93 1.56
N PHE A 194 -1.58 8.24 1.51
CA PHE A 194 -0.67 9.27 1.01
C PHE A 194 -0.23 10.19 2.14
N PHE A 195 1.05 10.57 2.15
CA PHE A 195 1.64 11.39 3.20
C PHE A 195 1.88 12.85 2.76
N LYS A 196 1.59 13.17 1.49
CA LYS A 196 1.66 14.52 0.91
C LYS A 196 0.30 14.94 0.38
N ASP A 197 0.06 16.23 0.37
CA ASP A 197 -1.15 16.82 -0.22
C ASP A 197 -1.12 16.67 -1.76
N GLY A 198 -2.32 16.79 -2.39
CA GLY A 198 -2.47 16.82 -3.85
C GLY A 198 -2.74 15.47 -4.52
N TYR A 199 -2.68 14.35 -3.79
CA TYR A 199 -2.94 13.02 -4.37
C TYR A 199 -4.36 12.52 -4.16
N ILE A 200 -5.08 13.04 -3.14
CA ILE A 200 -6.35 12.47 -2.69
C ILE A 200 -7.45 12.56 -3.75
N ASP A 201 -7.60 13.73 -4.37
CA ASP A 201 -8.67 13.95 -5.36
C ASP A 201 -8.44 13.07 -6.59
N LYS A 202 -7.20 13.05 -7.11
CA LYS A 202 -6.82 12.16 -8.20
C LYS A 202 -7.06 10.69 -7.85
N ALA A 203 -6.72 10.26 -6.63
CA ALA A 203 -6.92 8.89 -6.19
C ALA A 203 -8.40 8.52 -6.10
N LYS A 204 -9.26 9.40 -5.60
CA LYS A 204 -10.71 9.19 -5.54
C LYS A 204 -11.32 9.10 -6.93
N VAL A 205 -10.97 10.04 -7.83
CA VAL A 205 -11.44 10.02 -9.21
C VAL A 205 -11.02 8.72 -9.91
N MET A 206 -9.77 8.30 -9.77
CA MET A 206 -9.28 7.05 -10.38
C MET A 206 -9.95 5.80 -9.81
N ARG A 207 -10.22 5.77 -8.50
CA ARG A 207 -10.97 4.68 -7.86
C ARG A 207 -12.40 4.58 -8.40
N ASP A 208 -13.04 5.71 -8.63
CA ASP A 208 -14.46 5.80 -9.00
C ASP A 208 -14.65 5.98 -10.52
N HIS A 209 -13.92 5.20 -11.33
CA HIS A 209 -14.06 5.12 -12.78
C HIS A 209 -13.82 6.44 -13.55
N GLY A 210 -13.06 7.36 -12.97
CA GLY A 210 -12.81 8.68 -13.56
C GLY A 210 -13.96 9.69 -13.33
N MET A 211 -14.93 9.35 -12.50
CA MET A 211 -16.02 10.26 -12.14
C MET A 211 -15.54 11.31 -11.14
N ASP A 212 -15.78 12.59 -11.46
CA ASP A 212 -15.55 13.67 -10.51
C ASP A 212 -16.60 13.59 -9.39
N PRO A 213 -16.21 13.56 -8.12
CA PRO A 213 -17.15 13.52 -7.00
C PRO A 213 -17.85 14.86 -6.72
N ASN A 214 -17.54 15.94 -7.46
CA ASN A 214 -18.14 17.28 -7.30
C ASN A 214 -19.25 17.52 -8.29
#